data_6a871e2e028c1395b922aec710d5d92e
#
_entry.id   6a871e2e028c1395b922aec710d5d92e
#
_cell.length_a   1.000
_cell.length_b   1.000
_cell.length_c   1.000
_cell.angle_alpha   90.00
_cell.angle_beta   90.00
_cell.angle_gamma   90.00
#
_symmetry.space_group_name_H-M   'P 1'
#
loop_
_entity.id
_entity.type
_entity.pdbx_description
1 polymer ?
#
loop_
_entity_poly.entity_id
_entity_poly.type
_entity_poly.pdbx_seq_one_letter_code
_entity_poly.pdbx_strand_id
1 'polypeptide(L)'
;MNVLPTQEEVRRIASTGKYKVIPVSCEILSDFTTPIETLRRLKNVSMRCYMLESAYANETRGRYTFLGFDPIMEVRCADGEMTAGILKLQTEHPSAYLRQILSEYKSPCFSYLPPFTGGLAGYFSYDYFGYSEASAKGQVEDTEKFPDVDLMLFDKVIAFDHFRQKIILIVNMKLHDVESEYNKAVMELKQLAHLLKNGEKKKETGGKRQEKVTAAFGKEQFCDMVQSAKKHIYEGDIFQIVLSNMLSAPYEGSLINAYRVLRTTNPSPYMFYFSGTDLEVAGASPETLVKLENGTLHTFPMAGTRPRGRDETEDKALEKELLTDEKELAEHNMLVDLGRNDLGKISRFGTVKVEKLHSVERFSHVMHIGSSVSGKIKEEYDALDAIEAVLPAGTLSGAPKIRACQLIGELENNKRGIYGGAVGYIDFAGNMDTCIAIRMAYKKNGKVFVRSGAGIVADSVPEREYEECLNKAKATLKALELAEEVEE
;
A
#
# COMPACT_ATOMS: atom_id res chain seq x y z
N MET A 1 5.91 8.77 32.98
CA MET A 1 5.34 8.16 31.76
C MET A 1 4.11 7.39 32.19
N ASN A 2 2.92 7.77 31.72
CA ASN A 2 1.69 7.01 31.99
C ASN A 2 1.62 5.86 30.98
N VAL A 3 1.53 4.62 31.48
CA VAL A 3 1.52 3.40 30.63
C VAL A 3 0.15 2.76 30.70
N LEU A 4 -0.43 2.43 29.57
CA LEU A 4 -1.72 1.78 29.41
C LEU A 4 -1.60 0.55 28.50
N PRO A 5 -2.38 -0.52 28.75
CA PRO A 5 -3.17 -0.75 29.97
C PRO A 5 -2.29 -0.93 31.20
N THR A 6 -2.88 -0.84 32.38
CA THR A 6 -2.17 -1.14 33.65
C THR A 6 -1.84 -2.63 33.73
N GLN A 7 -0.85 -2.99 34.54
CA GLN A 7 -0.49 -4.40 34.73
C GLN A 7 -1.66 -5.26 35.26
N GLU A 8 -2.53 -4.68 36.10
CA GLU A 8 -3.74 -5.35 36.59
C GLU A 8 -4.74 -5.63 35.47
N GLU A 9 -4.97 -4.66 34.58
CA GLU A 9 -5.82 -4.83 33.38
C GLU A 9 -5.25 -5.89 32.44
N VAL A 10 -3.92 -5.90 32.24
CA VAL A 10 -3.24 -6.94 31.45
C VAL A 10 -3.46 -8.31 32.06
N ARG A 11 -3.32 -8.51 33.39
CA ARG A 11 -3.60 -9.78 34.06
C ARG A 11 -5.03 -10.24 33.84
N ARG A 12 -6.00 -9.33 33.95
CA ARG A 12 -7.41 -9.62 33.71
C ARG A 12 -7.68 -10.06 32.26
N ILE A 13 -7.06 -9.40 31.26
CA ILE A 13 -7.21 -9.76 29.86
C ILE A 13 -6.52 -11.10 29.58
N ALA A 14 -5.31 -11.31 30.10
CA ALA A 14 -4.55 -12.55 29.97
C ALA A 14 -5.33 -13.76 30.49
N SER A 15 -6.04 -13.62 31.63
CA SER A 15 -6.83 -14.71 32.22
C SER A 15 -7.99 -15.21 31.32
N THR A 16 -8.38 -14.44 30.30
CA THR A 16 -9.42 -14.86 29.35
C THR A 16 -8.93 -15.93 28.36
N GLY A 17 -7.63 -16.09 28.18
CA GLY A 17 -7.02 -17.02 27.21
C GLY A 17 -7.29 -16.71 25.74
N LYS A 18 -7.95 -15.58 25.43
CA LYS A 18 -8.37 -15.21 24.05
C LYS A 18 -7.26 -14.66 23.19
N TYR A 19 -6.23 -14.08 23.81
CA TYR A 19 -5.19 -13.32 23.13
C TYR A 19 -3.81 -13.91 23.39
N LYS A 20 -2.87 -13.62 22.52
CA LYS A 20 -1.47 -14.05 22.61
C LYS A 20 -0.53 -12.91 23.00
N VAL A 21 -0.88 -11.69 22.57
CA VAL A 21 -0.15 -10.46 22.87
C VAL A 21 -1.11 -9.36 23.33
N ILE A 22 -0.57 -8.34 24.00
CA ILE A 22 -1.30 -7.11 24.33
C ILE A 22 -0.42 -5.91 23.99
N PRO A 23 -0.95 -4.89 23.30
CA PRO A 23 -0.26 -3.63 23.08
C PRO A 23 -0.20 -2.83 24.40
N VAL A 24 1.00 -2.58 24.88
CA VAL A 24 1.29 -1.69 26.00
C VAL A 24 1.81 -0.38 25.40
N SER A 25 1.29 0.75 25.85
CA SER A 25 1.54 2.04 25.20
C SER A 25 1.79 3.16 26.19
N CYS A 26 2.44 4.22 25.70
CA CYS A 26 2.50 5.50 26.38
C CYS A 26 2.45 6.65 25.38
N GLU A 27 1.99 7.81 25.82
CA GLU A 27 1.95 9.04 25.02
C GLU A 27 3.07 10.00 25.43
N ILE A 28 3.69 10.65 24.45
CA ILE A 28 4.61 11.77 24.62
C ILE A 28 4.21 12.92 23.69
N LEU A 29 4.63 14.15 23.94
CA LEU A 29 4.40 15.28 23.06
C LEU A 29 5.19 15.13 21.76
N SER A 30 4.65 15.61 20.63
CA SER A 30 5.30 15.52 19.31
C SER A 30 6.09 16.78 18.91
N ASP A 31 6.19 17.78 19.78
CA ASP A 31 6.75 19.10 19.51
C ASP A 31 8.29 19.15 19.32
N PHE A 32 8.98 18.04 19.55
CA PHE A 32 10.44 17.96 19.46
C PHE A 32 10.99 17.22 18.23
N THR A 33 10.13 16.59 17.42
CA THR A 33 10.55 15.79 16.24
C THR A 33 9.44 15.70 15.21
N THR A 34 9.80 15.30 13.98
CA THR A 34 8.87 15.01 12.87
C THR A 34 8.93 13.53 12.50
N PRO A 35 7.93 13.00 11.74
CA PRO A 35 8.00 11.63 11.23
C PRO A 35 9.27 11.34 10.41
N ILE A 36 9.69 12.27 9.54
CA ILE A 36 10.92 12.10 8.74
C ILE A 36 12.17 12.05 9.61
N GLU A 37 12.28 12.96 10.58
CA GLU A 37 13.40 12.97 11.51
C GLU A 37 13.45 11.69 12.36
N THR A 38 12.28 11.19 12.76
CA THR A 38 12.14 9.91 13.43
C THR A 38 12.60 8.76 12.54
N LEU A 39 12.14 8.71 11.29
CA LEU A 39 12.56 7.68 10.33
C LEU A 39 14.10 7.66 10.17
N ARG A 40 14.74 8.82 10.06
CA ARG A 40 16.22 8.93 9.96
C ARG A 40 16.93 8.37 11.19
N ARG A 41 16.36 8.55 12.39
CA ARG A 41 16.89 7.93 13.63
C ARG A 41 16.70 6.43 13.63
N LEU A 42 15.53 5.94 13.21
CA LEU A 42 15.26 4.52 13.12
C LEU A 42 16.17 3.82 12.12
N LYS A 43 16.41 4.43 10.95
CA LYS A 43 17.34 3.92 9.93
C LYS A 43 18.79 3.86 10.40
N ASN A 44 19.17 4.62 11.43
CA ASN A 44 20.50 4.53 12.01
C ASN A 44 20.69 3.26 12.88
N VAL A 45 19.61 2.72 13.40
CA VAL A 45 19.64 1.52 14.27
C VAL A 45 19.13 0.26 13.55
N SER A 46 18.38 0.39 12.46
CA SER A 46 17.89 -0.74 11.67
C SER A 46 17.85 -0.42 10.19
N MET A 47 18.27 -1.36 9.36
CA MET A 47 18.11 -1.24 7.89
C MET A 47 16.64 -1.49 7.47
N ARG A 48 15.87 -2.20 8.31
CA ARG A 48 14.49 -2.56 8.05
C ARG A 48 13.57 -1.61 8.78
N CYS A 49 12.98 -0.69 8.03
CA CYS A 49 12.08 0.33 8.56
C CYS A 49 10.91 0.55 7.61
N TYR A 50 9.79 1.02 8.15
CA TYR A 50 8.70 1.55 7.34
C TYR A 50 8.20 2.88 7.89
N MET A 51 7.56 3.65 7.01
CA MET A 51 6.70 4.76 7.35
C MET A 51 5.46 4.72 6.45
N LEU A 52 4.30 4.77 7.10
CA LEU A 52 2.99 4.84 6.44
C LEU A 52 2.29 6.11 6.93
N GLU A 53 1.89 6.96 6.02
CA GLU A 53 1.22 8.22 6.36
C GLU A 53 0.19 8.61 5.30
N SER A 54 -0.59 9.64 5.59
CA SER A 54 -1.47 10.28 4.61
C SER A 54 -1.16 11.76 4.55
N ALA A 55 -1.12 12.31 3.35
CA ALA A 55 -0.96 13.76 3.17
C ALA A 55 -2.20 14.57 3.55
N TYR A 56 -3.33 13.93 3.74
CA TYR A 56 -4.63 14.57 4.06
C TYR A 56 -4.98 14.31 5.52
N ALA A 57 -4.48 15.15 6.42
CA ALA A 57 -4.73 15.03 7.85
C ALA A 57 -6.06 15.73 8.23
N ASN A 58 -7.05 14.94 8.62
CA ASN A 58 -8.23 15.39 9.35
C ASN A 58 -8.54 14.39 10.49
N GLU A 59 -9.61 14.63 11.27
CA GLU A 59 -9.96 13.76 12.41
C GLU A 59 -10.18 12.28 12.03
N THR A 60 -10.61 12.01 10.80
CA THR A 60 -11.03 10.68 10.35
C THR A 60 -10.13 10.07 9.28
N ARG A 61 -9.45 10.92 8.47
CA ARG A 61 -8.54 10.47 7.41
C ARG A 61 -7.17 11.10 7.61
N GLY A 62 -6.12 10.30 7.52
CA GLY A 62 -4.74 10.79 7.63
C GLY A 62 -4.34 11.30 9.02
N ARG A 63 -5.09 10.91 10.06
CA ARG A 63 -4.81 11.32 11.44
C ARG A 63 -3.46 10.84 11.93
N TYR A 64 -3.02 9.66 11.48
CA TYR A 64 -1.82 9.01 12.00
C TYR A 64 -0.74 8.87 10.94
N THR A 65 0.52 9.01 11.38
CA THR A 65 1.70 8.47 10.69
C THR A 65 2.25 7.32 11.51
N PHE A 66 2.40 6.16 10.89
CA PHE A 66 2.95 4.97 11.53
C PHE A 66 4.40 4.74 11.10
N LEU A 67 5.26 4.44 12.06
CA LEU A 67 6.63 4.03 11.81
C LEU A 67 6.94 2.74 12.59
N GLY A 68 7.74 1.89 11.98
CA GLY A 68 8.31 0.72 12.63
C GLY A 68 9.74 0.46 12.16
N PHE A 69 10.46 -0.27 12.97
CA PHE A 69 11.85 -0.66 12.71
C PHE A 69 12.17 -1.95 13.46
N ASP A 70 13.26 -2.59 13.06
CA ASP A 70 13.75 -3.81 13.70
C ASP A 70 12.64 -4.88 13.84
N PRO A 71 12.11 -5.39 12.70
CA PRO A 71 11.04 -6.38 12.71
C PRO A 71 11.49 -7.68 13.37
N ILE A 72 10.55 -8.39 14.01
CA ILE A 72 10.80 -9.72 14.59
C ILE A 72 11.24 -10.71 13.51
N MET A 73 10.64 -10.61 12.33
CA MET A 73 10.96 -11.42 11.16
C MET A 73 10.56 -10.73 9.86
N GLU A 74 11.21 -11.12 8.79
CA GLU A 74 10.82 -10.83 7.42
C GLU A 74 10.19 -12.08 6.83
N VAL A 75 9.04 -11.92 6.16
CA VAL A 75 8.31 -12.99 5.49
C VAL A 75 8.28 -12.69 4.01
N ARG A 76 8.93 -13.52 3.21
CA ARG A 76 9.04 -13.37 1.76
C ARG A 76 8.57 -14.62 1.05
N CYS A 77 7.89 -14.45 -0.07
CA CYS A 77 7.53 -15.54 -0.97
C CYS A 77 7.83 -15.13 -2.42
N ALA A 78 8.49 -15.98 -3.17
CA ALA A 78 8.75 -15.79 -4.59
C ALA A 78 8.59 -17.14 -5.30
N ASP A 79 7.71 -17.22 -6.27
CA ASP A 79 7.41 -18.45 -7.03
C ASP A 79 7.17 -19.67 -6.14
N GLY A 80 6.50 -19.47 -5.00
CA GLY A 80 6.19 -20.51 -4.02
C GLY A 80 7.32 -20.83 -3.02
N GLU A 81 8.54 -20.36 -3.24
CA GLU A 81 9.58 -20.41 -2.21
C GLU A 81 9.31 -19.37 -1.12
N MET A 82 8.90 -19.83 0.04
CA MET A 82 8.57 -18.96 1.17
C MET A 82 9.67 -19.01 2.23
N THR A 83 10.06 -17.84 2.74
CA THR A 83 10.95 -17.69 3.89
C THR A 83 10.24 -16.89 4.98
N ALA A 84 10.35 -17.34 6.25
CA ALA A 84 9.85 -16.64 7.43
C ALA A 84 10.91 -16.74 8.54
N GLY A 85 11.70 -15.70 8.74
CA GLY A 85 12.87 -15.77 9.58
C GLY A 85 13.87 -16.83 9.08
N ILE A 86 14.07 -17.89 9.88
CA ILE A 86 14.96 -19.01 9.52
C ILE A 86 14.27 -20.15 8.77
N LEU A 87 12.92 -20.13 8.73
CA LEU A 87 12.14 -21.16 8.06
C LEU A 87 12.19 -20.95 6.55
N LYS A 88 12.42 -22.04 5.80
CA LYS A 88 12.30 -22.07 4.33
C LYS A 88 11.43 -23.24 3.94
N LEU A 89 10.49 -23.01 3.05
CA LEU A 89 9.56 -24.04 2.57
C LEU A 89 9.03 -23.69 1.17
N GLN A 90 8.50 -24.71 0.49
CA GLN A 90 7.77 -24.55 -0.76
C GLN A 90 6.27 -24.58 -0.46
N THR A 91 5.51 -23.64 -1.02
CA THR A 91 4.06 -23.57 -0.82
C THR A 91 3.32 -23.01 -2.03
N GLU A 92 2.14 -23.55 -2.26
CA GLU A 92 1.16 -23.00 -3.20
C GLU A 92 0.15 -22.07 -2.50
N HIS A 93 0.19 -22.00 -1.15
CA HIS A 93 -0.73 -21.23 -0.33
C HIS A 93 0.00 -20.38 0.72
N PRO A 94 0.68 -19.28 0.31
CA PRO A 94 1.40 -18.42 1.24
C PRO A 94 0.51 -17.86 2.37
N SER A 95 -0.78 -17.55 2.07
CA SER A 95 -1.74 -17.04 3.06
C SER A 95 -1.93 -17.97 4.26
N ALA A 96 -1.85 -19.29 4.07
CA ALA A 96 -1.99 -20.25 5.18
C ALA A 96 -0.89 -20.05 6.25
N TYR A 97 0.34 -19.81 5.82
CA TYR A 97 1.46 -19.55 6.73
C TYR A 97 1.41 -18.15 7.35
N LEU A 98 0.98 -17.15 6.58
CA LEU A 98 0.74 -15.79 7.11
C LEU A 98 -0.33 -15.81 8.21
N ARG A 99 -1.40 -16.60 8.03
CA ARG A 99 -2.45 -16.84 9.04
C ARG A 99 -1.88 -17.48 10.30
N GLN A 100 -1.02 -18.48 10.13
CA GLN A 100 -0.36 -19.13 11.26
C GLN A 100 0.50 -18.12 12.04
N ILE A 101 1.31 -17.30 11.36
CA ILE A 101 2.11 -16.25 11.99
C ILE A 101 1.21 -15.29 12.76
N LEU A 102 0.16 -14.74 12.12
CA LEU A 102 -0.75 -13.78 12.77
C LEU A 102 -1.48 -14.39 13.97
N SER A 103 -1.81 -15.69 13.93
CA SER A 103 -2.50 -16.38 15.04
C SER A 103 -1.68 -16.39 16.33
N GLU A 104 -0.33 -16.41 16.23
CA GLU A 104 0.60 -16.35 17.37
C GLU A 104 0.72 -14.94 17.98
N TYR A 105 0.12 -13.93 17.35
CA TYR A 105 0.14 -12.53 17.80
C TYR A 105 -1.26 -11.94 17.97
N LYS A 106 -2.30 -12.77 18.06
CA LYS A 106 -3.68 -12.28 18.24
C LYS A 106 -3.80 -11.33 19.43
N SER A 107 -4.27 -10.11 19.19
CA SER A 107 -4.32 -8.96 20.10
C SER A 107 -5.74 -8.44 20.31
N PRO A 108 -6.07 -7.87 21.48
CA PRO A 108 -7.28 -7.08 21.65
C PRO A 108 -7.16 -5.72 20.94
N CYS A 109 -8.29 -5.16 20.53
CA CYS A 109 -8.40 -3.79 20.07
C CYS A 109 -8.78 -2.87 21.23
N PHE A 110 -8.11 -1.71 21.36
CA PHE A 110 -8.41 -0.70 22.34
C PHE A 110 -8.82 0.61 21.66
N SER A 111 -9.95 1.18 22.04
CA SER A 111 -10.49 2.41 21.44
C SER A 111 -9.61 3.67 21.63
N TYR A 112 -8.71 3.65 22.60
CA TYR A 112 -7.76 4.73 22.86
C TYR A 112 -6.46 4.62 22.04
N LEU A 113 -6.23 3.50 21.36
CA LEU A 113 -5.09 3.27 20.49
C LEU A 113 -5.43 3.55 19.01
N PRO A 114 -4.43 3.83 18.18
CA PRO A 114 -4.60 3.95 16.76
C PRO A 114 -4.99 2.60 16.11
N PRO A 115 -5.50 2.59 14.87
CA PRO A 115 -5.96 1.37 14.19
C PRO A 115 -4.85 0.35 13.92
N PHE A 116 -3.60 0.78 13.89
CA PHE A 116 -2.44 -0.10 13.74
C PHE A 116 -1.56 -0.06 15.00
N THR A 117 -1.48 -1.18 15.70
CA THR A 117 -0.72 -1.32 16.95
C THR A 117 0.44 -2.29 16.87
N GLY A 118 0.57 -3.00 15.76
CA GLY A 118 1.57 -4.01 15.45
C GLY A 118 0.99 -5.03 14.48
N GLY A 119 1.83 -5.69 13.71
CA GLY A 119 1.38 -6.61 12.69
C GLY A 119 2.36 -6.79 11.55
N LEU A 120 1.86 -7.27 10.42
CA LEU A 120 2.59 -7.37 9.17
C LEU A 120 2.46 -6.06 8.39
N ALA A 121 3.58 -5.49 7.96
CA ALA A 121 3.62 -4.32 7.08
C ALA A 121 4.57 -4.59 5.91
N GLY A 122 4.19 -4.16 4.70
CA GLY A 122 4.94 -4.40 3.48
C GLY A 122 4.03 -4.46 2.27
N TYR A 123 4.25 -5.43 1.38
CA TYR A 123 3.44 -5.54 0.16
C TYR A 123 3.13 -6.98 -0.25
N PHE A 124 2.03 -7.10 -1.00
CA PHE A 124 1.71 -8.22 -1.89
C PHE A 124 1.86 -7.72 -3.33
N SER A 125 2.57 -8.48 -4.16
CA SER A 125 2.77 -8.10 -5.57
C SER A 125 1.47 -8.21 -6.38
N TYR A 126 1.46 -7.61 -7.58
CA TYR A 126 0.42 -7.88 -8.57
C TYR A 126 0.32 -9.40 -8.86
N ASP A 127 1.45 -10.06 -8.99
CA ASP A 127 1.55 -11.47 -9.40
C ASP A 127 1.08 -12.43 -8.29
N TYR A 128 0.86 -11.94 -7.05
CA TYR A 128 0.32 -12.72 -5.94
C TYR A 128 -1.06 -13.32 -6.25
N PHE A 129 -1.85 -12.69 -7.12
CA PHE A 129 -3.16 -13.24 -7.50
C PHE A 129 -3.07 -14.63 -8.13
N GLY A 130 -1.92 -15.01 -8.69
CA GLY A 130 -1.68 -16.35 -9.24
C GLY A 130 -1.75 -17.48 -8.20
N TYR A 131 -1.71 -17.16 -6.88
CA TYR A 131 -1.91 -18.15 -5.81
C TYR A 131 -3.39 -18.41 -5.54
N SER A 132 -4.27 -17.45 -5.82
CA SER A 132 -5.73 -17.61 -5.71
C SER A 132 -6.42 -18.00 -7.03
N GLU A 133 -5.84 -17.58 -8.16
CA GLU A 133 -6.40 -17.76 -9.51
C GLU A 133 -5.38 -18.40 -10.46
N ALA A 134 -5.12 -19.69 -10.27
CA ALA A 134 -4.11 -20.43 -11.03
C ALA A 134 -4.33 -20.37 -12.56
N SER A 135 -5.59 -20.24 -13.03
CA SER A 135 -5.96 -20.13 -14.44
C SER A 135 -5.46 -18.84 -15.11
N ALA A 136 -5.15 -17.84 -14.31
CA ALA A 136 -4.63 -16.54 -14.80
C ALA A 136 -3.11 -16.40 -14.62
N LYS A 137 -2.45 -17.39 -13.99
CA LYS A 137 -1.00 -17.43 -13.83
C LYS A 137 -0.34 -17.79 -15.16
N GLY A 138 0.15 -16.77 -15.88
CA GLY A 138 0.96 -16.95 -17.08
C GLY A 138 2.41 -17.35 -16.76
N GLN A 139 3.11 -17.96 -17.73
CA GLN A 139 4.57 -18.03 -17.68
C GLN A 139 5.10 -16.71 -18.24
N VAL A 140 5.58 -15.85 -17.38
CA VAL A 140 6.15 -14.54 -17.73
C VAL A 140 7.58 -14.45 -17.25
N GLU A 141 8.40 -13.65 -17.93
CA GLU A 141 9.79 -13.43 -17.54
C GLU A 141 9.88 -12.69 -16.20
N ASP A 142 10.77 -13.16 -15.31
CA ASP A 142 11.08 -12.53 -14.04
C ASP A 142 12.60 -12.28 -13.92
N THR A 143 13.06 -11.22 -14.57
CA THR A 143 14.49 -10.86 -14.59
C THR A 143 14.99 -10.27 -13.27
N GLU A 144 14.14 -9.57 -12.54
CA GLU A 144 14.53 -8.84 -11.33
C GLU A 144 14.21 -9.59 -10.03
N LYS A 145 13.44 -10.68 -10.12
CA LYS A 145 13.05 -11.56 -9.00
C LYS A 145 12.44 -10.79 -7.82
N PHE A 146 11.39 -10.02 -8.12
CA PHE A 146 10.61 -9.38 -7.07
C PHE A 146 9.78 -10.44 -6.33
N PRO A 147 9.83 -10.45 -4.97
CA PRO A 147 8.97 -11.32 -4.20
C PRO A 147 7.48 -11.06 -4.49
N ASP A 148 6.69 -12.14 -4.50
CA ASP A 148 5.23 -12.06 -4.59
C ASP A 148 4.62 -11.55 -3.27
N VAL A 149 5.32 -11.84 -2.16
CA VAL A 149 5.04 -11.32 -0.81
C VAL A 149 6.35 -10.84 -0.20
N ASP A 150 6.37 -9.64 0.34
CA ASP A 150 7.46 -9.11 1.16
C ASP A 150 6.86 -8.31 2.32
N LEU A 151 6.75 -8.96 3.46
CA LEU A 151 6.12 -8.44 4.67
C LEU A 151 7.09 -8.55 5.83
N MET A 152 7.06 -7.57 6.69
CA MET A 152 7.84 -7.53 7.93
C MET A 152 6.89 -7.54 9.14
N LEU A 153 7.17 -8.37 10.13
CA LEU A 153 6.39 -8.49 11.37
C LEU A 153 6.96 -7.56 12.43
N PHE A 154 6.16 -6.57 12.82
CA PHE A 154 6.54 -5.57 13.83
C PHE A 154 5.71 -5.72 15.10
N ASP A 155 6.39 -5.85 16.23
CA ASP A 155 5.79 -5.82 17.58
C ASP A 155 5.85 -4.42 18.22
N LYS A 156 6.59 -3.50 17.61
CA LYS A 156 6.75 -2.11 18.05
C LYS A 156 6.24 -1.17 16.97
N VAL A 157 5.43 -0.19 17.39
CA VAL A 157 4.89 0.85 16.51
C VAL A 157 5.04 2.22 17.16
N ILE A 158 5.46 3.18 16.36
CA ILE A 158 5.49 4.60 16.71
C ILE A 158 4.40 5.27 15.88
N ALA A 159 3.35 5.78 16.53
CA ALA A 159 2.25 6.44 15.86
C ALA A 159 2.23 7.94 16.21
N PHE A 160 2.40 8.80 15.21
CA PHE A 160 2.17 10.23 15.35
C PHE A 160 0.68 10.51 15.21
N ASP A 161 0.03 11.01 16.24
CA ASP A 161 -1.34 11.53 16.21
C ASP A 161 -1.28 13.03 15.89
N HIS A 162 -1.44 13.36 14.62
CA HIS A 162 -1.37 14.75 14.13
C HIS A 162 -2.50 15.63 14.66
N PHE A 163 -3.64 15.03 14.98
CA PHE A 163 -4.78 15.76 15.54
C PHE A 163 -4.54 16.17 17.00
N ARG A 164 -4.02 15.22 17.84
CA ARG A 164 -3.75 15.45 19.25
C ARG A 164 -2.36 16.00 19.53
N GLN A 165 -1.50 16.15 18.52
CA GLN A 165 -0.10 16.58 18.62
C GLN A 165 0.70 15.71 19.61
N LYS A 166 0.53 14.39 19.50
CA LYS A 166 1.18 13.40 20.35
C LYS A 166 1.85 12.31 19.53
N ILE A 167 2.84 11.68 20.14
CA ILE A 167 3.42 10.41 19.67
C ILE A 167 2.97 9.33 20.64
N ILE A 168 2.37 8.28 20.11
CA ILE A 168 1.96 7.09 20.84
C ILE A 168 3.03 6.02 20.57
N LEU A 169 3.73 5.60 21.59
CA LEU A 169 4.69 4.51 21.55
C LEU A 169 3.97 3.24 21.96
N ILE A 170 4.10 2.17 21.18
CA ILE A 170 3.39 0.92 21.39
C ILE A 170 4.38 -0.24 21.33
N VAL A 171 4.28 -1.15 22.29
CA VAL A 171 5.04 -2.40 22.36
C VAL A 171 4.06 -3.54 22.62
N ASN A 172 4.05 -4.56 21.79
CA ASN A 172 3.20 -5.73 21.96
C ASN A 172 3.89 -6.77 22.84
N MET A 173 3.47 -6.87 24.10
CA MET A 173 4.01 -7.85 25.03
C MET A 173 3.33 -9.22 24.89
N LYS A 174 4.07 -10.31 25.06
CA LYS A 174 3.53 -11.66 25.15
C LYS A 174 2.87 -11.92 26.50
N LEU A 175 1.92 -12.86 26.56
CA LEU A 175 1.10 -13.12 27.75
C LEU A 175 1.50 -14.37 28.55
N HIS A 176 2.64 -14.99 28.24
CA HIS A 176 3.09 -16.20 28.96
C HIS A 176 3.63 -15.93 30.38
N ASP A 177 4.23 -14.77 30.62
CA ASP A 177 4.69 -14.27 31.92
C ASP A 177 4.38 -12.78 32.02
N VAL A 178 3.18 -12.48 32.50
CA VAL A 178 2.65 -11.10 32.50
C VAL A 178 3.53 -10.13 33.26
N GLU A 179 4.13 -10.53 34.40
CA GLU A 179 4.93 -9.62 35.22
C GLU A 179 6.27 -9.27 34.56
N SER A 180 6.98 -10.29 34.10
CA SER A 180 8.27 -10.11 33.41
C SER A 180 8.09 -9.36 32.09
N GLU A 181 7.14 -9.77 31.27
CA GLU A 181 6.90 -9.18 29.95
C GLU A 181 6.36 -7.74 30.04
N TYR A 182 5.53 -7.42 31.05
CA TYR A 182 5.09 -6.05 31.29
C TYR A 182 6.26 -5.11 31.65
N ASN A 183 7.15 -5.57 32.55
CA ASN A 183 8.34 -4.79 32.91
C ASN A 183 9.27 -4.58 31.70
N LYS A 184 9.47 -5.59 30.88
CA LYS A 184 10.22 -5.46 29.60
C LYS A 184 9.56 -4.43 28.68
N ALA A 185 8.25 -4.53 28.46
CA ALA A 185 7.52 -3.59 27.59
C ALA A 185 7.66 -2.14 28.09
N VAL A 186 7.58 -1.91 29.42
CA VAL A 186 7.80 -0.58 30.00
C VAL A 186 9.24 -0.09 29.79
N MET A 187 10.23 -0.98 29.88
CA MET A 187 11.62 -0.62 29.57
C MET A 187 11.80 -0.28 28.08
N GLU A 188 11.24 -1.05 27.18
CA GLU A 188 11.28 -0.79 25.74
C GLU A 188 10.60 0.53 25.38
N LEU A 189 9.45 0.85 25.98
CA LEU A 189 8.80 2.16 25.81
C LEU A 189 9.72 3.32 26.23
N LYS A 190 10.47 3.17 27.32
CA LYS A 190 11.45 4.18 27.75
C LYS A 190 12.63 4.29 26.78
N GLN A 191 13.11 3.16 26.27
CA GLN A 191 14.18 3.13 25.27
C GLN A 191 13.73 3.78 23.94
N LEU A 192 12.51 3.50 23.48
CA LEU A 192 11.91 4.15 22.31
C LEU A 192 11.82 5.67 22.51
N ALA A 193 11.31 6.12 23.65
CA ALA A 193 11.23 7.55 23.97
C ALA A 193 12.63 8.21 24.00
N HIS A 194 13.63 7.51 24.53
CA HIS A 194 15.02 7.99 24.53
C HIS A 194 15.61 8.05 23.12
N LEU A 195 15.40 7.02 22.31
CA LEU A 195 15.83 6.97 20.89
C LEU A 195 15.25 8.13 20.09
N LEU A 196 13.95 8.41 20.25
CA LEU A 196 13.30 9.51 19.54
C LEU A 196 13.84 10.89 19.96
N LYS A 197 14.21 11.06 21.21
CA LYS A 197 14.74 12.35 21.73
C LYS A 197 16.23 12.53 21.41
N ASN A 198 17.03 11.50 21.61
CA ASN A 198 18.49 11.60 21.68
C ASN A 198 19.24 10.78 20.63
N GLY A 199 18.51 9.93 19.86
CA GLY A 199 19.14 9.08 18.84
C GLY A 199 19.79 9.91 17.73
N GLU A 200 20.94 9.44 17.28
CA GLU A 200 21.62 10.01 16.12
C GLU A 200 20.83 9.72 14.84
N LYS A 201 20.87 10.66 13.90
CA LYS A 201 20.26 10.52 12.60
C LYS A 201 21.23 9.86 11.65
N LYS A 202 20.75 8.94 10.84
CA LYS A 202 21.54 8.39 9.75
C LYS A 202 21.78 9.50 8.72
N LYS A 203 23.06 9.73 8.38
CA LYS A 203 23.41 10.50 7.20
C LYS A 203 23.16 9.62 5.98
N GLU A 204 22.14 9.96 5.23
CA GLU A 204 21.83 9.23 4.01
C GLU A 204 22.72 9.76 2.87
N THR A 205 23.32 8.85 2.10
CA THR A 205 23.86 9.22 0.79
C THR A 205 22.68 9.55 -0.10
N GLY A 206 22.60 10.79 -0.56
CA GLY A 206 21.56 11.23 -1.49
C GLY A 206 21.44 10.26 -2.66
N GLY A 207 20.23 9.88 -2.98
CA GLY A 207 20.00 8.98 -4.09
C GLY A 207 20.33 9.65 -5.41
N LYS A 208 21.09 8.99 -6.27
CA LYS A 208 21.49 9.51 -7.57
C LYS A 208 21.29 8.50 -8.67
N ARG A 209 20.61 8.94 -9.72
CA ARG A 209 20.48 8.20 -10.97
C ARG A 209 21.74 8.38 -11.79
N GLN A 210 22.36 7.30 -12.24
CA GLN A 210 23.64 7.34 -12.96
C GLN A 210 23.48 7.50 -14.46
N GLU A 211 22.33 7.09 -15.02
CA GLU A 211 22.05 7.14 -16.45
C GLU A 211 20.63 7.61 -16.74
N LYS A 212 20.35 7.87 -18.02
CA LYS A 212 18.99 8.13 -18.49
C LYS A 212 18.12 6.88 -18.27
N VAL A 213 16.85 7.14 -17.95
CA VAL A 213 15.85 6.08 -17.79
C VAL A 213 15.60 5.38 -19.12
N THR A 214 15.59 4.06 -19.09
CA THR A 214 15.21 3.19 -20.22
C THR A 214 13.84 2.59 -19.98
N ALA A 215 13.01 2.53 -21.04
CA ALA A 215 11.71 1.89 -21.02
C ALA A 215 11.84 0.42 -21.45
N ALA A 216 11.08 -0.48 -20.81
CA ALA A 216 11.01 -1.88 -21.20
C ALA A 216 10.43 -2.04 -22.62
N PHE A 217 9.44 -1.21 -22.96
CA PHE A 217 8.82 -1.19 -24.28
C PHE A 217 9.02 0.17 -24.94
N GLY A 218 9.57 0.18 -26.16
CA GLY A 218 9.62 1.36 -27.02
C GLY A 218 8.23 1.77 -27.51
N LYS A 219 8.12 2.97 -28.11
CA LYS A 219 6.82 3.52 -28.56
C LYS A 219 6.10 2.57 -29.52
N GLU A 220 6.80 2.07 -30.56
CA GLU A 220 6.20 1.16 -31.56
C GLU A 220 5.69 -0.12 -30.90
N GLN A 221 6.51 -0.76 -30.09
CA GLN A 221 6.15 -2.00 -29.40
C GLN A 221 4.94 -1.82 -28.46
N PHE A 222 4.90 -0.71 -27.69
CA PHE A 222 3.74 -0.42 -26.84
C PHE A 222 2.47 -0.17 -27.68
N CYS A 223 2.59 0.55 -28.80
CA CYS A 223 1.47 0.76 -29.72
C CYS A 223 0.94 -0.55 -30.32
N ASP A 224 1.82 -1.50 -30.65
CA ASP A 224 1.44 -2.83 -31.13
C ASP A 224 0.69 -3.63 -30.04
N MET A 225 1.14 -3.53 -28.78
CA MET A 225 0.43 -4.13 -27.65
C MET A 225 -0.98 -3.54 -27.50
N VAL A 226 -1.14 -2.22 -27.64
CA VAL A 226 -2.44 -1.54 -27.59
C VAL A 226 -3.34 -2.02 -28.74
N GLN A 227 -2.82 -2.15 -29.97
CA GLN A 227 -3.59 -2.66 -31.10
C GLN A 227 -4.04 -4.11 -30.88
N SER A 228 -3.18 -4.98 -30.34
CA SER A 228 -3.54 -6.34 -29.97
C SER A 228 -4.65 -6.36 -28.91
N ALA A 229 -4.54 -5.53 -27.88
CA ALA A 229 -5.57 -5.42 -26.84
C ALA A 229 -6.92 -4.96 -27.41
N LYS A 230 -6.91 -3.97 -28.31
CA LYS A 230 -8.12 -3.52 -29.03
C LYS A 230 -8.78 -4.62 -29.86
N LYS A 231 -7.98 -5.50 -30.47
CA LYS A 231 -8.52 -6.66 -31.17
C LYS A 231 -9.32 -7.57 -30.25
N HIS A 232 -8.79 -7.89 -29.05
CA HIS A 232 -9.51 -8.69 -28.05
C HIS A 232 -10.78 -7.99 -27.54
N ILE A 233 -10.78 -6.65 -27.45
CA ILE A 233 -11.99 -5.89 -27.13
C ILE A 233 -13.05 -6.03 -28.25
N TYR A 234 -12.65 -5.90 -29.52
CA TYR A 234 -13.53 -6.09 -30.66
C TYR A 234 -14.09 -7.52 -30.78
N GLU A 235 -13.29 -8.52 -30.44
CA GLU A 235 -13.67 -9.93 -30.45
C GLU A 235 -14.58 -10.30 -29.27
N GLY A 236 -14.73 -9.40 -28.27
CA GLY A 236 -15.60 -9.58 -27.12
C GLY A 236 -14.97 -10.36 -25.97
N ASP A 237 -13.65 -10.58 -26.00
CA ASP A 237 -12.91 -11.24 -24.91
C ASP A 237 -12.92 -10.41 -23.62
N ILE A 238 -12.78 -9.10 -23.76
CA ILE A 238 -12.69 -8.12 -22.67
C ILE A 238 -13.39 -6.81 -23.08
N PHE A 239 -13.74 -6.00 -22.08
CA PHE A 239 -14.25 -4.63 -22.29
C PHE A 239 -13.15 -3.59 -22.15
N GLN A 240 -12.20 -3.84 -21.25
CA GLN A 240 -11.10 -2.96 -20.90
C GLN A 240 -9.92 -3.77 -20.41
N ILE A 241 -8.71 -3.27 -20.65
CA ILE A 241 -7.46 -3.81 -20.13
C ILE A 241 -6.50 -2.68 -19.79
N VAL A 242 -5.67 -2.85 -18.75
CA VAL A 242 -4.62 -1.89 -18.40
C VAL A 242 -3.27 -2.44 -18.82
N LEU A 243 -2.62 -1.80 -19.79
CA LEU A 243 -1.26 -2.12 -20.20
C LEU A 243 -0.26 -1.19 -19.53
N SER A 244 0.90 -1.71 -19.14
CA SER A 244 1.91 -0.95 -18.41
C SER A 244 3.30 -1.01 -19.07
N ASN A 245 4.12 0.00 -18.74
CA ASN A 245 5.51 0.05 -19.15
C ASN A 245 6.40 0.31 -17.93
N MET A 246 7.50 -0.42 -17.83
CA MET A 246 8.48 -0.28 -16.77
C MET A 246 9.63 0.59 -17.24
N LEU A 247 9.94 1.60 -16.46
CA LEU A 247 11.07 2.50 -16.65
C LEU A 247 12.13 2.17 -15.60
N SER A 248 13.39 2.04 -16.00
CA SER A 248 14.47 1.70 -15.07
C SER A 248 15.76 2.45 -15.40
N ALA A 249 16.58 2.65 -14.37
CA ALA A 249 17.93 3.20 -14.50
C ALA A 249 18.83 2.67 -13.38
N PRO A 250 20.17 2.58 -13.57
CA PRO A 250 21.10 2.38 -12.47
C PRO A 250 20.96 3.49 -11.43
N TYR A 251 20.99 3.13 -10.14
CA TYR A 251 20.73 4.05 -9.05
C TYR A 251 21.58 3.72 -7.82
N GLU A 252 22.24 4.72 -7.27
CA GLU A 252 22.97 4.65 -6.01
C GLU A 252 22.28 5.48 -4.92
N GLY A 253 22.57 5.17 -3.65
CA GLY A 253 22.01 5.89 -2.51
C GLY A 253 20.60 5.42 -2.13
N SER A 254 19.93 6.19 -1.27
CA SER A 254 18.62 5.90 -0.69
C SER A 254 17.49 6.64 -1.40
N LEU A 255 16.31 6.04 -1.44
CA LEU A 255 15.07 6.67 -1.93
C LEU A 255 14.43 7.64 -0.93
N ILE A 256 14.99 7.82 0.27
CA ILE A 256 14.38 8.66 1.31
C ILE A 256 14.20 10.11 0.85
N ASN A 257 15.17 10.68 0.12
CA ASN A 257 15.05 12.04 -0.40
C ASN A 257 14.01 12.14 -1.52
N ALA A 258 13.91 11.11 -2.39
CA ALA A 258 12.81 11.01 -3.36
C ALA A 258 11.45 10.96 -2.66
N TYR A 259 11.34 10.20 -1.56
CA TYR A 259 10.14 10.17 -0.73
C TYR A 259 9.82 11.56 -0.14
N ARG A 260 10.82 12.27 0.41
CA ARG A 260 10.66 13.65 0.93
C ARG A 260 10.13 14.60 -0.13
N VAL A 261 10.64 14.50 -1.36
CA VAL A 261 10.15 15.30 -2.49
C VAL A 261 8.72 14.91 -2.86
N LEU A 262 8.40 13.60 -2.98
CA LEU A 262 7.05 13.12 -3.29
C LEU A 262 6.01 13.66 -2.30
N ARG A 263 6.34 13.75 -1.01
CA ARG A 263 5.43 14.31 0.03
C ARG A 263 5.00 15.74 -0.26
N THR A 264 5.83 16.53 -0.91
CA THR A 264 5.58 17.93 -1.20
C THR A 264 5.03 18.18 -2.59
N THR A 265 5.45 17.37 -3.56
CA THR A 265 5.10 17.57 -4.98
C THR A 265 3.89 16.77 -5.41
N ASN A 266 3.64 15.63 -4.77
CA ASN A 266 2.54 14.73 -5.11
C ASN A 266 1.86 14.14 -3.85
N PRO A 267 1.36 14.99 -2.94
CA PRO A 267 0.69 14.53 -1.72
C PRO A 267 -0.49 13.62 -2.07
N SER A 268 -0.62 12.51 -1.35
CA SER A 268 -1.61 11.45 -1.65
C SER A 268 -2.19 10.86 -0.36
N PRO A 269 -3.39 10.24 -0.40
CA PRO A 269 -3.99 9.58 0.75
C PRO A 269 -3.12 8.50 1.38
N TYR A 270 -2.31 7.83 0.56
CA TYR A 270 -1.37 6.82 1.00
C TYR A 270 0.04 7.19 0.57
N MET A 271 0.82 7.65 1.54
CA MET A 271 2.25 7.88 1.39
C MET A 271 2.98 6.77 2.12
N PHE A 272 3.92 6.12 1.46
CA PHE A 272 4.63 4.99 2.06
C PHE A 272 6.11 4.97 1.71
N TYR A 273 6.89 4.57 2.69
CA TYR A 273 8.31 4.27 2.55
C TYR A 273 8.62 2.95 3.26
N PHE A 274 9.33 2.08 2.58
CA PHE A 274 9.84 0.83 3.13
C PHE A 274 11.31 0.68 2.78
N SER A 275 12.11 0.24 3.76
CA SER A 275 13.46 -0.25 3.52
C SER A 275 13.58 -1.67 4.09
N GLY A 276 13.98 -2.61 3.25
CA GLY A 276 14.22 -4.01 3.57
C GLY A 276 15.69 -4.36 3.37
N THR A 277 15.96 -5.67 3.26
CA THR A 277 17.32 -6.17 3.10
C THR A 277 17.93 -5.83 1.72
N ASP A 278 17.15 -5.95 0.66
CA ASP A 278 17.57 -5.75 -0.74
C ASP A 278 16.60 -4.90 -1.57
N LEU A 279 15.57 -4.39 -0.92
CA LEU A 279 14.50 -3.61 -1.53
C LEU A 279 14.28 -2.31 -0.75
N GLU A 280 14.10 -1.21 -1.47
CA GLU A 280 13.65 0.07 -0.93
C GLU A 280 12.50 0.58 -1.80
N VAL A 281 11.42 1.06 -1.19
CA VAL A 281 10.21 1.52 -1.88
C VAL A 281 9.80 2.88 -1.34
N ALA A 282 9.45 3.80 -2.23
CA ALA A 282 8.92 5.13 -1.91
C ALA A 282 7.74 5.45 -2.83
N GLY A 283 6.58 5.73 -2.28
CA GLY A 283 5.38 5.92 -3.08
C GLY A 283 4.35 6.88 -2.50
N ALA A 284 3.44 7.30 -3.40
CA ALA A 284 2.35 8.25 -3.15
C ALA A 284 1.08 7.79 -3.88
N SER A 285 0.43 6.74 -3.36
CA SER A 285 -0.75 6.17 -3.98
C SER A 285 -2.02 6.97 -3.66
N PRO A 286 -2.81 7.32 -4.68
CA PRO A 286 -4.09 7.98 -4.47
C PRO A 286 -5.24 7.02 -4.12
N GLU A 287 -5.05 5.70 -4.27
CA GLU A 287 -6.17 4.75 -4.35
C GLU A 287 -6.07 3.63 -3.31
N THR A 288 -7.14 3.49 -2.52
CA THR A 288 -7.30 2.35 -1.60
C THR A 288 -7.53 1.07 -2.41
N LEU A 289 -6.81 -0.01 -2.07
CA LEU A 289 -7.15 -1.32 -2.60
C LEU A 289 -8.32 -1.91 -1.80
N VAL A 290 -8.10 -2.22 -0.53
CA VAL A 290 -9.13 -2.70 0.38
C VAL A 290 -8.74 -2.36 1.82
N LYS A 291 -9.73 -1.94 2.60
CA LYS A 291 -9.63 -1.72 4.04
C LYS A 291 -10.57 -2.67 4.76
N LEU A 292 -10.10 -3.29 5.84
CA LEU A 292 -10.91 -4.08 6.78
C LEU A 292 -10.80 -3.45 8.17
N GLU A 293 -11.91 -2.97 8.68
CA GLU A 293 -11.96 -2.32 9.98
C GLU A 293 -13.15 -2.83 10.80
N ASN A 294 -12.88 -3.46 11.94
CA ASN A 294 -13.90 -4.02 12.83
C ASN A 294 -14.91 -4.92 12.10
N GLY A 295 -14.42 -5.79 11.19
CA GLY A 295 -15.23 -6.71 10.42
C GLY A 295 -16.03 -6.07 9.26
N THR A 296 -15.74 -4.82 8.92
CA THR A 296 -16.31 -4.14 7.75
C THR A 296 -15.24 -3.91 6.69
N LEU A 297 -15.50 -4.43 5.50
CA LEU A 297 -14.69 -4.20 4.31
C LEU A 297 -15.10 -2.89 3.65
N HIS A 298 -14.12 -2.17 3.12
CA HIS A 298 -14.33 -0.95 2.33
C HIS A 298 -13.42 -0.93 1.12
N THR A 299 -13.95 -0.44 -0.01
CA THR A 299 -13.16 -0.01 -1.16
C THR A 299 -13.69 1.33 -1.67
N PHE A 300 -12.82 2.11 -2.31
CA PHE A 300 -13.11 3.48 -2.71
C PHE A 300 -12.78 3.67 -4.20
N PRO A 301 -13.61 3.17 -5.12
CA PRO A 301 -13.40 3.37 -6.55
C PRO A 301 -13.32 4.85 -6.89
N MET A 302 -12.30 5.23 -7.66
CA MET A 302 -12.12 6.58 -8.19
C MET A 302 -11.87 6.52 -9.68
N ALA A 303 -12.57 7.36 -10.44
CA ALA A 303 -12.38 7.56 -11.88
C ALA A 303 -12.75 8.98 -12.29
N GLY A 304 -12.51 9.30 -13.55
CA GLY A 304 -12.73 10.64 -14.05
C GLY A 304 -11.78 11.67 -13.44
N THR A 305 -11.30 12.57 -14.25
CA THR A 305 -10.36 13.61 -13.76
C THR A 305 -10.65 14.95 -14.41
N ARG A 306 -10.72 16.01 -13.60
CA ARG A 306 -10.68 17.40 -14.06
C ARG A 306 -9.65 18.18 -13.25
N PRO A 307 -8.99 19.18 -13.83
CA PRO A 307 -8.13 20.07 -13.05
C PRO A 307 -8.97 20.87 -12.06
N ARG A 308 -8.32 21.43 -11.04
CA ARG A 308 -8.94 22.42 -10.15
C ARG A 308 -9.16 23.73 -10.92
N GLY A 309 -10.27 24.39 -10.64
CA GLY A 309 -10.55 25.73 -11.15
C GLY A 309 -9.61 26.79 -10.56
N ARG A 310 -9.43 27.89 -11.26
CA ARG A 310 -8.67 29.06 -10.78
C ARG A 310 -9.37 29.80 -9.64
N ASP A 311 -10.67 29.65 -9.58
CA ASP A 311 -11.55 30.19 -8.56
C ASP A 311 -12.72 29.22 -8.28
N GLU A 312 -13.54 29.52 -7.28
CA GLU A 312 -14.66 28.68 -6.86
C GLU A 312 -15.73 28.51 -7.96
N THR A 313 -15.90 29.49 -8.83
CA THR A 313 -16.90 29.47 -9.91
C THR A 313 -16.45 28.50 -11.00
N GLU A 314 -15.21 28.58 -11.41
CA GLU A 314 -14.61 27.64 -12.39
C GLU A 314 -14.53 26.22 -11.81
N ASP A 315 -14.18 26.09 -10.53
CA ASP A 315 -14.13 24.78 -9.84
C ASP A 315 -15.51 24.09 -9.85
N LYS A 316 -16.61 24.83 -9.59
CA LYS A 316 -17.97 24.32 -9.67
C LYS A 316 -18.41 24.00 -11.11
N ALA A 317 -17.94 24.75 -12.08
CA ALA A 317 -18.24 24.49 -13.50
C ALA A 317 -17.57 23.18 -13.96
N LEU A 318 -16.31 22.97 -13.61
CA LEU A 318 -15.56 21.74 -13.91
C LEU A 318 -16.14 20.52 -13.17
N GLU A 319 -16.59 20.69 -11.92
CA GLU A 319 -17.33 19.66 -11.17
C GLU A 319 -18.60 19.25 -11.90
N LYS A 320 -19.40 20.22 -12.35
CA LYS A 320 -20.63 19.94 -13.08
C LYS A 320 -20.36 19.24 -14.39
N GLU A 321 -19.33 19.69 -15.13
CA GLU A 321 -18.87 19.03 -16.36
C GLU A 321 -18.52 17.57 -16.10
N LEU A 322 -17.67 17.31 -15.06
CA LEU A 322 -17.25 15.97 -14.68
C LEU A 322 -18.45 15.06 -14.35
N LEU A 323 -19.42 15.57 -13.58
CA LEU A 323 -20.61 14.82 -13.15
C LEU A 323 -21.67 14.63 -14.27
N THR A 324 -21.51 15.30 -15.40
CA THR A 324 -22.40 15.16 -16.57
C THR A 324 -21.72 14.46 -17.78
N ASP A 325 -20.45 14.10 -17.64
CA ASP A 325 -19.72 13.37 -18.68
C ASP A 325 -20.13 11.89 -18.65
N GLU A 326 -20.93 11.48 -19.64
CA GLU A 326 -21.47 10.11 -19.73
C GLU A 326 -20.40 9.05 -19.80
N LYS A 327 -19.27 9.32 -20.45
CA LYS A 327 -18.15 8.38 -20.56
C LYS A 327 -17.49 8.16 -19.20
N GLU A 328 -17.15 9.25 -18.50
CA GLU A 328 -16.53 9.19 -17.18
C GLU A 328 -17.45 8.50 -16.15
N LEU A 329 -18.77 8.78 -16.21
CA LEU A 329 -19.76 8.12 -15.35
C LEU A 329 -19.91 6.63 -15.68
N ALA A 330 -19.88 6.23 -16.96
CA ALA A 330 -19.96 4.83 -17.35
C ALA A 330 -18.73 4.04 -16.88
N GLU A 331 -17.53 4.59 -17.05
CA GLU A 331 -16.30 4.01 -16.54
C GLU A 331 -16.33 3.88 -15.02
N HIS A 332 -16.72 4.95 -14.31
CA HIS A 332 -16.83 4.93 -12.86
C HIS A 332 -17.83 3.89 -12.36
N ASN A 333 -19.00 3.78 -12.96
CA ASN A 333 -20.00 2.77 -12.61
C ASN A 333 -19.46 1.35 -12.77
N MET A 334 -18.70 1.09 -13.83
CA MET A 334 -18.04 -0.20 -14.03
C MET A 334 -17.07 -0.51 -12.88
N LEU A 335 -16.28 0.45 -12.40
CA LEU A 335 -15.36 0.26 -11.27
C LEU A 335 -16.12 0.06 -9.95
N VAL A 336 -17.24 0.74 -9.74
CA VAL A 336 -18.12 0.52 -8.58
C VAL A 336 -18.68 -0.90 -8.58
N ASP A 337 -19.17 -1.38 -9.73
CA ASP A 337 -19.69 -2.73 -9.87
C ASP A 337 -18.62 -3.79 -9.68
N LEU A 338 -17.40 -3.54 -10.17
CA LEU A 338 -16.25 -4.41 -9.92
C LEU A 338 -15.92 -4.49 -8.43
N GLY A 339 -15.87 -3.34 -7.73
CA GLY A 339 -15.66 -3.30 -6.28
C GLY A 339 -16.77 -4.02 -5.50
N ARG A 340 -18.04 -3.88 -5.91
CA ARG A 340 -19.17 -4.63 -5.34
C ARG A 340 -19.01 -6.14 -5.54
N ASN A 341 -18.59 -6.55 -6.73
CA ASN A 341 -18.38 -7.95 -7.06
C ASN A 341 -17.21 -8.54 -6.23
N ASP A 342 -16.09 -7.83 -6.13
CA ASP A 342 -14.92 -8.29 -5.39
C ASP A 342 -15.23 -8.43 -3.88
N LEU A 343 -15.85 -7.42 -3.25
CA LEU A 343 -16.27 -7.52 -1.86
C LEU A 343 -17.38 -8.55 -1.67
N GLY A 344 -18.24 -8.76 -2.67
CA GLY A 344 -19.35 -9.71 -2.63
C GLY A 344 -18.92 -11.17 -2.41
N LYS A 345 -17.74 -11.56 -2.90
CA LYS A 345 -17.17 -12.90 -2.75
C LYS A 345 -17.02 -13.30 -1.27
N ILE A 346 -16.60 -12.35 -0.43
CA ILE A 346 -16.23 -12.57 0.98
C ILE A 346 -17.18 -11.89 1.98
N SER A 347 -18.14 -11.12 1.52
CA SER A 347 -19.11 -10.43 2.39
C SER A 347 -20.30 -11.29 2.71
N ARG A 348 -20.92 -11.09 3.88
CA ARG A 348 -22.21 -11.66 4.25
C ARG A 348 -23.26 -11.24 3.24
N PHE A 349 -24.12 -12.20 2.85
CA PHE A 349 -25.16 -11.94 1.86
C PHE A 349 -26.06 -10.74 2.26
N GLY A 350 -26.33 -9.86 1.28
CA GLY A 350 -27.16 -8.66 1.47
C GLY A 350 -26.50 -7.50 2.24
N THR A 351 -25.19 -7.61 2.58
CA THR A 351 -24.50 -6.54 3.32
C THR A 351 -23.66 -5.62 2.44
N VAL A 352 -23.40 -5.99 1.18
CA VAL A 352 -22.67 -5.12 0.24
C VAL A 352 -23.53 -3.93 -0.11
N LYS A 353 -23.00 -2.73 0.12
CA LYS A 353 -23.70 -1.45 -0.09
C LYS A 353 -22.77 -0.45 -0.76
N VAL A 354 -23.35 0.37 -1.64
CA VAL A 354 -22.73 1.62 -2.09
C VAL A 354 -23.14 2.69 -1.11
N GLU A 355 -22.24 3.15 -0.27
CA GLU A 355 -22.53 4.14 0.79
C GLU A 355 -22.59 5.56 0.21
N LYS A 356 -21.66 5.84 -0.72
CA LYS A 356 -21.63 7.07 -1.50
C LYS A 356 -21.45 6.71 -2.97
N LEU A 357 -22.19 7.36 -3.83
CA LEU A 357 -22.10 7.21 -5.29
C LEU A 357 -21.86 8.59 -5.91
N HIS A 358 -20.88 8.66 -6.82
CA HIS A 358 -20.56 9.86 -7.61
C HIS A 358 -20.25 11.10 -6.75
N SER A 359 -19.55 10.95 -5.62
CA SER A 359 -19.06 12.11 -4.87
C SER A 359 -17.83 12.71 -5.57
N VAL A 360 -17.72 14.04 -5.53
CA VAL A 360 -16.51 14.69 -6.06
C VAL A 360 -15.47 14.83 -4.95
N GLU A 361 -14.37 14.13 -5.11
CA GLU A 361 -13.22 14.21 -4.23
C GLU A 361 -12.22 15.22 -4.80
N ARG A 362 -11.96 16.29 -4.04
CA ARG A 362 -11.08 17.39 -4.45
C ARG A 362 -9.71 17.24 -3.84
N PHE A 363 -8.70 17.22 -4.72
CA PHE A 363 -7.28 17.21 -4.36
C PHE A 363 -6.65 18.58 -4.64
N SER A 364 -5.36 18.72 -4.40
CA SER A 364 -4.65 20.00 -4.59
C SER A 364 -4.70 20.53 -6.02
N HIS A 365 -4.60 19.64 -7.02
CA HIS A 365 -4.48 20.02 -8.43
C HIS A 365 -5.57 19.44 -9.33
N VAL A 366 -6.29 18.44 -8.85
CA VAL A 366 -7.32 17.72 -9.62
C VAL A 366 -8.53 17.42 -8.75
N MET A 367 -9.67 17.09 -9.39
CA MET A 367 -10.84 16.48 -8.77
C MET A 367 -11.18 15.17 -9.48
N HIS A 368 -11.74 14.22 -8.76
CA HIS A 368 -12.17 12.93 -9.27
C HIS A 368 -13.59 12.61 -8.84
N ILE A 369 -14.26 11.74 -9.60
CA ILE A 369 -15.48 11.08 -9.14
C ILE A 369 -15.06 9.95 -8.20
N GLY A 370 -15.57 9.97 -6.98
CA GLY A 370 -15.35 8.95 -5.97
C GLY A 370 -16.64 8.27 -5.54
N SER A 371 -16.55 7.01 -5.21
CA SER A 371 -17.62 6.24 -4.58
C SER A 371 -17.08 5.45 -3.42
N SER A 372 -17.93 5.01 -2.48
CA SER A 372 -17.53 4.09 -1.43
C SER A 372 -18.44 2.87 -1.43
N VAL A 373 -17.83 1.69 -1.41
CA VAL A 373 -18.50 0.41 -1.31
C VAL A 373 -18.08 -0.25 -0.01
N SER A 374 -19.04 -0.76 0.77
CA SER A 374 -18.76 -1.49 1.99
C SER A 374 -19.46 -2.83 2.02
N GLY A 375 -18.96 -3.74 2.89
CA GLY A 375 -19.58 -5.04 3.14
C GLY A 375 -19.13 -5.61 4.47
N LYS A 376 -19.97 -6.40 5.14
CA LYS A 376 -19.59 -7.14 6.35
C LYS A 376 -18.91 -8.43 5.96
N ILE A 377 -17.65 -8.60 6.37
CA ILE A 377 -16.92 -9.85 6.11
C ILE A 377 -17.63 -11.04 6.77
N LYS A 378 -17.62 -12.20 6.12
CA LYS A 378 -18.09 -13.45 6.71
C LYS A 378 -17.16 -13.93 7.82
N GLU A 379 -17.66 -14.71 8.76
CA GLU A 379 -16.90 -15.15 9.94
C GLU A 379 -15.74 -16.11 9.60
N GLU A 380 -15.88 -16.84 8.50
CA GLU A 380 -14.87 -17.77 7.99
C GLU A 380 -13.72 -17.10 7.22
N TYR A 381 -13.82 -15.80 6.89
CA TYR A 381 -12.82 -15.04 6.13
C TYR A 381 -12.10 -14.00 6.98
N ASP A 382 -10.90 -13.64 6.55
CA ASP A 382 -10.03 -12.67 7.22
C ASP A 382 -9.42 -11.63 6.25
N ALA A 383 -8.44 -10.88 6.72
CA ALA A 383 -7.76 -9.87 5.94
C ALA A 383 -7.01 -10.45 4.72
N LEU A 384 -6.48 -11.67 4.82
CA LEU A 384 -5.77 -12.32 3.71
C LEU A 384 -6.74 -12.75 2.62
N ASP A 385 -7.93 -13.27 2.98
CA ASP A 385 -8.99 -13.56 2.02
C ASP A 385 -9.47 -12.29 1.32
N ALA A 386 -9.47 -11.15 2.03
CA ALA A 386 -9.83 -9.87 1.43
C ALA A 386 -8.81 -9.42 0.37
N ILE A 387 -7.52 -9.60 0.61
CA ILE A 387 -6.47 -9.33 -0.38
C ILE A 387 -6.63 -10.26 -1.60
N GLU A 388 -6.80 -11.57 -1.37
CA GLU A 388 -6.97 -12.56 -2.43
C GLU A 388 -8.22 -12.33 -3.28
N ALA A 389 -9.32 -11.86 -2.68
CA ALA A 389 -10.56 -11.57 -3.39
C ALA A 389 -10.48 -10.32 -4.29
N VAL A 390 -9.68 -9.32 -3.89
CA VAL A 390 -9.64 -8.01 -4.55
C VAL A 390 -8.47 -7.89 -5.52
N LEU A 391 -7.30 -8.50 -5.22
CA LEU A 391 -6.14 -8.47 -6.14
C LEU A 391 -6.40 -9.27 -7.44
N PRO A 392 -5.88 -8.72 -8.54
CA PRO A 392 -5.42 -7.35 -8.70
C PRO A 392 -6.59 -6.37 -8.81
N ALA A 393 -6.33 -5.10 -8.49
CA ALA A 393 -7.34 -4.05 -8.64
C ALA A 393 -7.84 -3.96 -10.08
N GLY A 394 -9.13 -3.66 -10.25
CA GLY A 394 -9.74 -3.51 -11.57
C GLY A 394 -9.12 -2.38 -12.40
N THR A 395 -8.74 -1.29 -11.73
CA THR A 395 -8.04 -0.15 -12.30
C THR A 395 -6.61 -0.46 -12.78
N LEU A 396 -6.09 -1.65 -12.44
CA LEU A 396 -4.76 -2.13 -12.85
C LEU A 396 -4.81 -3.43 -13.66
N SER A 397 -6.00 -3.99 -13.89
CA SER A 397 -6.18 -5.24 -14.64
C SER A 397 -7.13 -5.04 -15.83
N GLY A 398 -8.40 -5.12 -15.63
CA GLY A 398 -9.44 -4.93 -16.64
C GLY A 398 -10.70 -5.73 -16.35
N ALA A 399 -11.58 -5.79 -17.32
CA ALA A 399 -12.88 -6.45 -17.20
C ALA A 399 -13.20 -7.29 -18.44
N PRO A 400 -13.58 -8.56 -18.33
CA PRO A 400 -13.55 -9.42 -17.12
C PRO A 400 -12.14 -9.66 -16.57
N LYS A 401 -11.98 -9.62 -15.23
CA LYS A 401 -10.68 -9.56 -14.54
C LYS A 401 -9.72 -10.68 -14.95
N ILE A 402 -10.14 -11.94 -14.88
CA ILE A 402 -9.28 -13.10 -15.14
C ILE A 402 -8.76 -13.08 -16.60
N ARG A 403 -9.63 -12.84 -17.56
CA ARG A 403 -9.22 -12.79 -18.97
C ARG A 403 -8.28 -11.62 -19.26
N ALA A 404 -8.55 -10.46 -18.67
CA ALA A 404 -7.65 -9.31 -18.77
C ALA A 404 -6.26 -9.63 -18.18
N CYS A 405 -6.17 -10.31 -17.03
CA CYS A 405 -4.89 -10.71 -16.45
C CYS A 405 -4.10 -11.70 -17.32
N GLN A 406 -4.79 -12.66 -17.97
CA GLN A 406 -4.17 -13.56 -18.94
C GLN A 406 -3.54 -12.78 -20.11
N LEU A 407 -4.32 -11.89 -20.71
CA LEU A 407 -3.85 -11.06 -21.83
C LEU A 407 -2.72 -10.11 -21.42
N ILE A 408 -2.74 -9.56 -20.22
CA ILE A 408 -1.64 -8.76 -19.67
C ILE A 408 -0.35 -9.60 -19.62
N GLY A 409 -0.42 -10.82 -19.10
CA GLY A 409 0.71 -11.74 -19.10
C GLY A 409 1.25 -12.05 -20.50
N GLU A 410 0.36 -12.30 -21.47
CA GLU A 410 0.71 -12.57 -22.86
C GLU A 410 1.36 -11.35 -23.55
N LEU A 411 0.79 -10.15 -23.36
CA LEU A 411 1.22 -8.93 -24.05
C LEU A 411 2.47 -8.29 -23.44
N GLU A 412 2.54 -8.22 -22.10
CA GLU A 412 3.68 -7.62 -21.40
C GLU A 412 4.86 -8.62 -21.25
N ASN A 413 4.60 -9.91 -21.16
CA ASN A 413 5.57 -10.98 -20.98
C ASN A 413 6.65 -10.69 -19.90
N ASN A 414 6.29 -9.96 -18.87
CA ASN A 414 7.16 -9.73 -17.70
C ASN A 414 6.34 -9.59 -16.43
N LYS A 415 6.88 -10.05 -15.30
CA LYS A 415 6.26 -9.85 -13.99
C LYS A 415 6.11 -8.36 -13.68
N ARG A 416 4.95 -7.98 -13.16
CA ARG A 416 4.70 -6.61 -12.69
C ARG A 416 5.34 -6.34 -11.33
N GLY A 417 5.53 -7.38 -10.54
CA GLY A 417 6.10 -7.27 -9.20
C GLY A 417 5.23 -6.40 -8.29
N ILE A 418 5.83 -5.40 -7.64
CA ILE A 418 5.13 -4.53 -6.69
C ILE A 418 4.04 -3.70 -7.37
N TYR A 419 4.27 -3.25 -8.60
CA TYR A 419 3.34 -2.38 -9.32
C TYR A 419 1.99 -3.05 -9.54
N GLY A 420 0.92 -2.39 -9.10
CA GLY A 420 -0.45 -2.90 -9.17
C GLY A 420 -0.80 -3.91 -8.08
N GLY A 421 0.11 -4.20 -7.16
CA GLY A 421 -0.13 -4.99 -5.97
C GLY A 421 -0.74 -4.19 -4.82
N ALA A 422 -0.66 -4.71 -3.60
CA ALA A 422 -1.14 -4.10 -2.36
C ALA A 422 0.01 -3.67 -1.47
N VAL A 423 0.01 -2.44 -1.00
CA VAL A 423 0.96 -1.92 0.01
C VAL A 423 0.21 -1.47 1.24
N GLY A 424 0.64 -1.87 2.43
CA GLY A 424 0.00 -1.44 3.67
C GLY A 424 0.33 -2.36 4.84
N TYR A 425 -0.68 -2.60 5.69
CA TYR A 425 -0.52 -3.41 6.90
C TYR A 425 -1.72 -4.31 7.17
N ILE A 426 -1.46 -5.42 7.88
CA ILE A 426 -2.44 -6.27 8.55
C ILE A 426 -2.08 -6.29 10.04
N ASP A 427 -2.99 -5.83 10.91
CA ASP A 427 -2.71 -5.72 12.33
C ASP A 427 -3.02 -6.99 13.10
N PHE A 428 -2.51 -7.08 14.35
CA PHE A 428 -2.71 -8.23 15.24
C PHE A 428 -4.15 -8.40 15.73
N ALA A 429 -5.02 -7.40 15.58
CA ALA A 429 -6.44 -7.49 15.89
C ALA A 429 -7.29 -7.92 14.69
N GLY A 430 -6.65 -8.11 13.51
CA GLY A 430 -7.30 -8.55 12.28
C GLY A 430 -7.81 -7.42 11.39
N ASN A 431 -7.48 -6.15 11.70
CA ASN A 431 -7.74 -5.03 10.80
C ASN A 431 -6.67 -4.95 9.72
N MET A 432 -7.00 -4.27 8.63
CA MET A 432 -6.10 -4.10 7.50
C MET A 432 -6.38 -2.77 6.80
N ASP A 433 -5.33 -2.12 6.33
CA ASP A 433 -5.45 -0.97 5.44
C ASP A 433 -4.38 -1.04 4.36
N THR A 434 -4.82 -1.11 3.08
CA THR A 434 -3.93 -1.28 1.93
C THR A 434 -4.31 -0.36 0.79
N CYS A 435 -3.31 0.17 0.12
CA CYS A 435 -3.46 0.90 -1.13
C CYS A 435 -2.99 0.08 -2.33
N ILE A 436 -3.39 0.50 -3.52
CA ILE A 436 -2.84 0.00 -4.77
C ILE A 436 -1.42 0.53 -4.93
N ALA A 437 -0.48 -0.35 -5.24
CA ALA A 437 0.93 -0.02 -5.42
C ALA A 437 1.16 0.68 -6.77
N ILE A 438 0.91 1.98 -6.81
CA ILE A 438 1.10 2.86 -7.97
C ILE A 438 1.77 4.18 -7.56
N ARG A 439 2.23 4.98 -8.51
CA ARG A 439 2.89 6.27 -8.28
C ARG A 439 4.06 6.14 -7.30
N MET A 440 4.92 5.17 -7.54
CA MET A 440 6.04 4.84 -6.68
C MET A 440 7.32 4.60 -7.46
N ALA A 441 8.45 4.77 -6.77
CA ALA A 441 9.76 4.29 -7.17
C ALA A 441 10.16 3.14 -6.22
N TYR A 442 10.79 2.13 -6.76
CA TYR A 442 11.34 1.04 -5.98
C TYR A 442 12.75 0.68 -6.48
N LYS A 443 13.63 0.35 -5.55
CA LYS A 443 15.03 0.10 -5.80
C LYS A 443 15.40 -1.32 -5.42
N LYS A 444 16.00 -2.04 -6.36
CA LYS A 444 16.54 -3.38 -6.18
C LYS A 444 17.69 -3.62 -7.16
N ASN A 445 18.62 -4.50 -6.83
CA ASN A 445 19.73 -4.91 -7.71
C ASN A 445 20.54 -3.73 -8.29
N GLY A 446 20.70 -2.62 -7.52
CA GLY A 446 21.42 -1.42 -8.00
C GLY A 446 20.68 -0.59 -9.05
N LYS A 447 19.39 -0.86 -9.27
CA LYS A 447 18.53 -0.12 -10.20
C LYS A 447 17.35 0.50 -9.46
N VAL A 448 16.85 1.61 -9.96
CA VAL A 448 15.53 2.16 -9.62
C VAL A 448 14.54 1.87 -10.73
N PHE A 449 13.32 1.56 -10.33
CA PHE A 449 12.21 1.24 -11.21
C PHE A 449 11.04 2.18 -10.95
N VAL A 450 10.37 2.61 -12.02
CA VAL A 450 9.10 3.31 -12.00
C VAL A 450 8.22 2.67 -13.05
N ARG A 451 7.05 2.16 -12.66
CA ARG A 451 6.10 1.54 -13.60
C ARG A 451 4.79 2.30 -13.60
N SER A 452 4.20 2.43 -14.77
CA SER A 452 2.91 3.10 -14.98
C SER A 452 2.17 2.47 -16.13
N GLY A 453 0.86 2.71 -16.22
CA GLY A 453 0.04 2.10 -17.27
C GLY A 453 -1.12 2.99 -17.70
N ALA A 454 -1.73 2.60 -18.81
CA ALA A 454 -2.91 3.22 -19.38
C ALA A 454 -4.04 2.20 -19.57
N GLY A 455 -5.27 2.64 -19.38
CA GLY A 455 -6.47 1.84 -19.58
C GLY A 455 -6.87 1.84 -21.05
N ILE A 456 -6.89 0.68 -21.68
CA ILE A 456 -7.19 0.51 -23.10
C ILE A 456 -8.65 0.11 -23.25
N VAL A 457 -9.37 0.88 -24.04
CA VAL A 457 -10.76 0.65 -24.47
C VAL A 457 -10.85 0.67 -26.01
N ALA A 458 -12.01 0.37 -26.56
CA ALA A 458 -12.22 0.31 -28.03
C ALA A 458 -11.76 1.57 -28.77
N ASP A 459 -12.01 2.75 -28.19
CA ASP A 459 -11.69 4.05 -28.80
C ASP A 459 -10.26 4.55 -28.49
N SER A 460 -9.46 3.78 -27.74
CA SER A 460 -8.09 4.15 -27.41
C SER A 460 -7.22 4.36 -28.65
N VAL A 461 -6.42 5.42 -28.62
CA VAL A 461 -5.43 5.75 -29.67
C VAL A 461 -4.04 5.36 -29.15
N PRO A 462 -3.36 4.38 -29.77
CA PRO A 462 -2.12 3.80 -29.25
C PRO A 462 -1.06 4.81 -28.82
N GLU A 463 -0.83 5.84 -29.63
CA GLU A 463 0.19 6.87 -29.35
C GLU A 463 -0.18 7.71 -28.13
N ARG A 464 -1.47 7.99 -27.91
CA ARG A 464 -1.97 8.72 -26.75
C ARG A 464 -1.84 7.90 -25.46
N GLU A 465 -2.13 6.60 -25.54
CA GLU A 465 -2.00 5.69 -24.41
C GLU A 465 -0.53 5.53 -23.99
N TYR A 466 0.39 5.47 -24.95
CA TYR A 466 1.82 5.51 -24.65
C TYR A 466 2.24 6.80 -23.96
N GLU A 467 1.78 7.95 -24.43
CA GLU A 467 2.07 9.24 -23.80
C GLU A 467 1.43 9.35 -22.41
N GLU A 468 0.21 8.85 -22.21
CA GLU A 468 -0.45 8.78 -20.91
C GLU A 468 0.35 7.95 -19.92
N CYS A 469 0.80 6.77 -20.34
CA CYS A 469 1.67 5.91 -19.53
C CYS A 469 2.91 6.67 -19.07
N LEU A 470 3.64 7.36 -19.96
CA LEU A 470 4.80 8.16 -19.61
C LEU A 470 4.45 9.36 -18.71
N ASN A 471 3.33 10.02 -18.97
CA ASN A 471 2.87 11.16 -18.16
C ASN A 471 2.59 10.76 -16.71
N LYS A 472 2.01 9.57 -16.50
CA LYS A 472 1.77 9.04 -15.14
C LYS A 472 3.07 8.74 -14.37
N ALA A 473 4.17 8.46 -15.05
CA ALA A 473 5.48 8.26 -14.43
C ALA A 473 6.21 9.58 -14.09
N LYS A 474 5.88 10.69 -14.77
CA LYS A 474 6.64 11.96 -14.69
C LYS A 474 6.82 12.48 -13.28
N ALA A 475 5.77 12.46 -12.44
CA ALA A 475 5.86 12.99 -11.09
C ALA A 475 6.89 12.23 -10.25
N THR A 476 6.89 10.90 -10.34
CA THR A 476 7.85 10.04 -9.64
C THR A 476 9.28 10.21 -10.18
N LEU A 477 9.43 10.26 -11.50
CA LEU A 477 10.74 10.52 -12.13
C LEU A 477 11.29 11.89 -11.75
N LYS A 478 10.44 12.92 -11.70
CA LYS A 478 10.83 14.26 -11.27
C LYS A 478 11.25 14.29 -9.80
N ALA A 479 10.57 13.54 -8.95
CA ALA A 479 10.96 13.41 -7.55
C ALA A 479 12.34 12.73 -7.39
N LEU A 480 12.66 11.75 -8.23
CA LEU A 480 14.00 11.13 -8.25
C LEU A 480 15.09 12.13 -8.70
N GLU A 481 14.79 13.00 -9.67
CA GLU A 481 15.73 14.06 -10.11
C GLU A 481 15.95 15.09 -9.00
N LEU A 482 14.87 15.63 -8.44
CA LEU A 482 14.96 16.65 -7.38
C LEU A 482 15.55 16.09 -6.07
N ALA A 483 15.50 14.79 -5.86
CA ALA A 483 16.11 14.14 -4.70
C ALA A 483 17.65 14.32 -4.64
N GLU A 484 18.29 14.52 -5.78
CA GLU A 484 19.72 14.76 -5.88
C GLU A 484 20.12 16.15 -5.33
N GLU A 485 19.17 17.12 -5.36
CA GLU A 485 19.37 18.51 -4.94
C GLU A 485 18.96 18.76 -3.48
N VAL A 486 18.39 17.74 -2.80
CA VAL A 486 17.95 17.89 -1.42
C VAL A 486 19.15 17.94 -0.48
N GLU A 487 19.44 19.14 0.04
CA GLU A 487 20.42 19.34 1.09
C GLU A 487 19.97 18.74 2.43
N GLU A 488 20.94 18.26 3.23
CA GLU A 488 20.72 17.67 4.56
C GLU A 488 20.66 18.74 5.67
#